data_965e5d772e2cc22567babd868ce7b326
#
_entry.id   965e5d772e2cc22567babd868ce7b326
#
_cell.length_a   1.000
_cell.length_b   1.000
_cell.length_c   1.000
_cell.angle_alpha   90.00
_cell.angle_beta   90.00
_cell.angle_gamma   90.00
#
_symmetry.space_group_name_H-M   'P 1'
#
loop_
_entity.id
_entity.type
_entity.pdbx_description
1 polymer ?
#
loop_
_entity_poly.entity_id
_entity_poly.type
_entity_poly.pdbx_seq_one_letter_code
_entity_poly.pdbx_strand_id
1 'polypeptide(L)'
;MKKAIFFLLLISAISANAQTAKKITKTPTSARSVKHEQKVDSLLSKIDTLLLINNQLLEHLEINTSLKERYKLYQTENIYTFLQLDTKTGMIEQVQWSLDSDNEGSVTINSDDLTYGFGYGSGSFELYPTKNMYQFILIDKTSGKKWHVQWGMESSKRWIRRIY
;
A
#
# COMPACT_ATOMS: atom_id res chain seq x y z
N MET A 1 24.96 -3.71 13.57
CA MET A 1 25.39 -4.98 14.16
C MET A 1 24.40 -6.06 13.69
N LYS A 2 24.86 -6.91 12.77
CA LYS A 2 24.05 -7.97 12.14
C LYS A 2 24.09 -9.21 13.04
N LYS A 3 22.95 -9.71 13.50
CA LYS A 3 22.86 -11.02 14.17
C LYS A 3 22.37 -12.03 13.14
N ALA A 4 23.31 -12.86 12.69
CA ALA A 4 23.04 -14.06 11.92
C ALA A 4 22.65 -15.18 12.88
N ILE A 5 21.50 -15.80 12.66
CA ILE A 5 21.07 -17.01 13.38
C ILE A 5 21.49 -18.20 12.52
N PHE A 6 22.46 -18.95 13.03
CA PHE A 6 22.90 -20.22 12.47
C PHE A 6 21.95 -21.34 12.92
N PHE A 7 21.28 -21.98 11.98
CA PHE A 7 20.55 -23.23 12.24
C PHE A 7 21.50 -24.39 11.95
N LEU A 8 21.91 -25.09 13.01
CA LEU A 8 22.75 -26.25 12.96
C LEU A 8 21.88 -27.52 12.73
N LEU A 9 21.96 -28.12 11.55
CA LEU A 9 21.32 -29.39 11.24
C LEU A 9 22.25 -30.53 11.71
N LEU A 10 21.87 -31.24 12.75
CA LEU A 10 22.50 -32.47 13.19
C LEU A 10 22.00 -33.62 12.33
N ILE A 11 22.86 -34.15 11.44
CA ILE A 11 22.62 -35.42 10.73
C ILE A 11 23.31 -36.50 11.56
N SER A 12 22.54 -37.34 12.24
CA SER A 12 23.02 -38.56 12.85
C SER A 12 22.89 -39.73 11.86
N ALA A 13 24.03 -40.23 11.42
CA ALA A 13 24.11 -41.49 10.66
C ALA A 13 23.88 -42.68 11.59
N ILE A 14 22.93 -43.51 11.29
CA ILE A 14 22.79 -44.83 11.89
C ILE A 14 23.03 -45.85 10.81
N SER A 15 24.19 -46.50 10.91
CA SER A 15 24.52 -47.76 10.21
C SER A 15 23.95 -48.92 11.01
N ALA A 16 23.20 -49.79 10.39
CA ALA A 16 23.01 -51.14 10.90
C ALA A 16 22.66 -52.13 9.78
N ASN A 17 23.53 -53.10 9.64
CA ASN A 17 23.38 -54.33 8.92
C ASN A 17 22.18 -55.14 9.38
N ALA A 18 21.51 -55.82 8.45
CA ALA A 18 21.21 -57.26 8.56
C ALA A 18 20.44 -57.76 7.32
N GLN A 19 21.04 -58.64 6.60
CA GLN A 19 20.39 -59.48 5.61
C GLN A 19 19.46 -60.48 6.29
N THR A 20 18.20 -60.51 5.85
CA THR A 20 17.38 -61.73 5.92
C THR A 20 16.36 -61.69 4.79
N ALA A 21 16.57 -62.52 3.80
CA ALA A 21 15.64 -62.72 2.69
C ALA A 21 14.35 -63.36 3.21
N LYS A 22 13.26 -62.61 3.21
CA LYS A 22 11.90 -63.14 3.40
C LYS A 22 11.09 -62.84 2.16
N LYS A 23 10.74 -63.90 1.45
CA LYS A 23 9.85 -63.89 0.29
C LYS A 23 8.52 -63.28 0.70
N ILE A 24 8.26 -62.02 0.30
CA ILE A 24 7.01 -61.31 0.59
C ILE A 24 6.14 -61.43 -0.66
N THR A 25 5.05 -62.14 -0.50
CA THR A 25 3.89 -62.17 -1.38
C THR A 25 3.40 -60.73 -1.64
N LYS A 26 3.28 -60.35 -2.90
CA LYS A 26 2.77 -59.07 -3.35
C LYS A 26 1.31 -58.90 -2.94
N THR A 27 1.07 -58.12 -1.91
CA THR A 27 -0.28 -57.67 -1.50
C THR A 27 -0.72 -56.46 -2.34
N PRO A 28 -1.98 -56.31 -2.73
CA PRO A 28 -2.45 -55.26 -3.65
C PRO A 28 -2.52 -53.85 -3.03
N THR A 29 -1.78 -53.57 -1.97
CA THR A 29 -1.76 -52.29 -1.26
C THR A 29 -1.01 -51.18 -2.02
N SER A 30 -0.12 -51.52 -2.97
CA SER A 30 0.74 -50.57 -3.68
C SER A 30 0.00 -49.64 -4.63
N ALA A 31 -1.02 -50.11 -5.33
CA ALA A 31 -1.74 -49.30 -6.34
C ALA A 31 -2.63 -48.21 -5.71
N ARG A 32 -3.17 -48.44 -4.52
CA ARG A 32 -4.00 -47.48 -3.80
C ARG A 32 -3.17 -46.35 -3.19
N SER A 33 -1.96 -46.68 -2.70
CA SER A 33 -1.00 -45.68 -2.16
C SER A 33 -0.52 -44.73 -3.25
N VAL A 34 -0.11 -45.24 -4.41
CA VAL A 34 0.37 -44.44 -5.55
C VAL A 34 -0.72 -43.48 -6.06
N LYS A 35 -1.99 -43.94 -6.16
CA LYS A 35 -3.10 -43.10 -6.59
C LYS A 35 -3.46 -41.99 -5.59
N HIS A 36 -3.24 -42.24 -4.29
CA HIS A 36 -3.45 -41.23 -3.25
C HIS A 36 -2.34 -40.17 -3.29
N GLU A 37 -1.08 -40.59 -3.47
CA GLU A 37 0.07 -39.71 -3.59
C GLU A 37 -0.04 -38.79 -4.81
N GLN A 38 -0.38 -39.34 -5.98
CA GLN A 38 -0.66 -38.52 -7.18
C GLN A 38 -1.80 -37.52 -7.01
N LYS A 39 -2.83 -37.85 -6.22
CA LYS A 39 -3.92 -36.91 -5.92
C LYS A 39 -3.45 -35.80 -4.98
N VAL A 40 -2.62 -36.10 -4.00
CA VAL A 40 -2.02 -35.12 -3.09
C VAL A 40 -1.14 -34.15 -3.87
N ASP A 41 -0.25 -34.66 -4.73
CA ASP A 41 0.63 -33.83 -5.56
C ASP A 41 -0.17 -32.90 -6.49
N SER A 42 -1.25 -33.42 -7.09
CA SER A 42 -2.16 -32.61 -7.91
C SER A 42 -2.87 -31.52 -7.10
N LEU A 43 -3.22 -31.78 -5.84
CA LEU A 43 -3.85 -30.78 -4.97
C LEU A 43 -2.81 -29.74 -4.52
N LEU A 44 -1.59 -30.14 -4.19
CA LEU A 44 -0.51 -29.22 -3.86
C LEU A 44 -0.23 -28.26 -5.02
N SER A 45 -0.09 -28.78 -6.24
CA SER A 45 0.12 -27.96 -7.44
C SER A 45 -1.04 -26.94 -7.67
N LYS A 46 -2.28 -27.32 -7.35
CA LYS A 46 -3.42 -26.38 -7.42
C LYS A 46 -3.36 -25.30 -6.34
N ILE A 47 -2.93 -25.67 -5.13
CA ILE A 47 -2.74 -24.72 -4.03
C ILE A 47 -1.66 -23.70 -4.41
N ASP A 48 -0.53 -24.15 -4.94
CA ASP A 48 0.55 -23.26 -5.38
C ASP A 48 0.07 -22.29 -6.48
N THR A 49 -0.72 -22.79 -7.43
CA THR A 49 -1.33 -21.96 -8.48
C THR A 49 -2.28 -20.92 -7.89
N LEU A 50 -3.12 -21.31 -6.94
CA LEU A 50 -4.06 -20.39 -6.28
C LEU A 50 -3.33 -19.34 -5.45
N LEU A 51 -2.25 -19.70 -4.77
CA LEU A 51 -1.41 -18.74 -4.03
C LEU A 51 -0.77 -17.73 -4.97
N LEU A 52 -0.25 -18.18 -6.12
CA LEU A 52 0.30 -17.28 -7.13
C LEU A 52 -0.72 -16.29 -7.65
N ILE A 53 -1.93 -16.78 -8.03
CA ILE A 53 -3.03 -15.92 -8.51
C ILE A 53 -3.46 -14.95 -7.41
N ASN A 54 -3.56 -15.40 -6.17
CA ASN A 54 -3.94 -14.54 -5.05
C ASN A 54 -2.92 -13.41 -4.83
N ASN A 55 -1.63 -13.72 -4.89
CA ASN A 55 -0.57 -12.70 -4.76
C ASN A 55 -0.63 -11.69 -5.92
N GLN A 56 -0.82 -12.15 -7.16
CA GLN A 56 -1.00 -11.26 -8.31
C GLN A 56 -2.23 -10.35 -8.15
N LEU A 57 -3.35 -10.88 -7.66
CA LEU A 57 -4.55 -10.08 -7.40
C LEU A 57 -4.33 -9.05 -6.30
N LEU A 58 -3.61 -9.40 -5.24
CA LEU A 58 -3.25 -8.46 -4.16
C LEU A 58 -2.36 -7.33 -4.69
N GLU A 59 -1.33 -7.64 -5.49
CA GLU A 59 -0.49 -6.64 -6.14
C GLU A 59 -1.30 -5.70 -7.03
N HIS A 60 -2.22 -6.24 -7.85
CA HIS A 60 -3.10 -5.42 -8.68
C HIS A 60 -4.05 -4.54 -7.86
N LEU A 61 -4.58 -5.06 -6.76
CA LEU A 61 -5.44 -4.28 -5.87
C LEU A 61 -4.66 -3.15 -5.17
N GLU A 62 -3.44 -3.42 -4.71
CA GLU A 62 -2.57 -2.41 -4.11
C GLU A 62 -2.22 -1.30 -5.10
N ILE A 63 -1.82 -1.64 -6.33
CA ILE A 63 -1.51 -0.66 -7.38
C ILE A 63 -2.74 0.18 -7.69
N ASN A 64 -3.89 -0.43 -7.95
CA ASN A 64 -5.12 0.30 -8.26
C ASN A 64 -5.59 1.19 -7.11
N THR A 65 -5.47 0.72 -5.86
CA THR A 65 -5.85 1.51 -4.68
C THR A 65 -4.85 2.62 -4.39
N SER A 66 -3.55 2.39 -4.63
CA SER A 66 -2.51 3.38 -4.38
C SER A 66 -2.52 4.54 -5.39
N LEU A 67 -2.98 4.29 -6.63
CA LEU A 67 -3.05 5.30 -7.69
C LEU A 67 -4.44 5.95 -7.79
N LYS A 68 -5.49 5.25 -7.37
CA LYS A 68 -6.85 5.78 -7.44
C LYS A 68 -6.99 7.02 -6.56
N GLU A 69 -7.31 8.14 -7.21
CA GLU A 69 -7.51 9.43 -6.54
C GLU A 69 -6.32 9.87 -5.65
N ARG A 70 -5.08 9.43 -6.00
CA ARG A 70 -3.87 9.82 -5.26
C ARG A 70 -3.75 11.34 -5.16
N TYR A 71 -3.89 12.02 -6.27
CA TYR A 71 -3.88 13.48 -6.34
C TYR A 71 -5.25 14.00 -6.74
N LYS A 72 -5.74 15.00 -6.01
CA LYS A 72 -7.03 15.62 -6.27
C LYS A 72 -6.89 17.14 -6.32
N LEU A 73 -7.49 17.74 -7.35
CA LEU A 73 -7.55 19.19 -7.51
C LEU A 73 -8.86 19.72 -6.92
N TYR A 74 -8.75 20.73 -6.08
CA TYR A 74 -9.87 21.46 -5.49
C TYR A 74 -9.85 22.87 -6.03
N GLN A 75 -10.94 23.25 -6.66
CA GLN A 75 -11.11 24.61 -7.17
C GLN A 75 -11.27 25.58 -5.99
N THR A 76 -10.62 26.75 -6.10
CA THR A 76 -10.84 27.87 -5.21
C THR A 76 -11.85 28.83 -5.83
N GLU A 77 -12.27 29.89 -5.09
CA GLU A 77 -13.07 30.97 -5.65
C GLU A 77 -12.29 31.81 -6.68
N ASN A 78 -10.96 31.72 -6.70
CA ASN A 78 -10.13 32.29 -7.75
C ASN A 78 -10.07 31.35 -8.94
N ILE A 79 -10.53 31.79 -10.10
CA ILE A 79 -10.62 30.96 -11.32
C ILE A 79 -9.27 30.42 -11.81
N TYR A 80 -8.16 31.08 -11.45
CA TYR A 80 -6.80 30.71 -11.87
C TYR A 80 -6.08 29.80 -10.84
N THR A 81 -6.70 29.53 -9.70
CA THR A 81 -6.02 28.87 -8.59
C THR A 81 -6.75 27.59 -8.15
N PHE A 82 -6.00 26.52 -8.03
CA PHE A 82 -6.45 25.24 -7.45
C PHE A 82 -5.57 24.87 -6.27
N LEU A 83 -6.09 24.03 -5.39
CA LEU A 83 -5.29 23.30 -4.41
C LEU A 83 -5.17 21.85 -4.85
N GLN A 84 -3.94 21.36 -5.01
CA GLN A 84 -3.66 19.95 -5.23
C GLN A 84 -3.39 19.29 -3.89
N LEU A 85 -4.14 18.24 -3.61
CA LEU A 85 -3.99 17.43 -2.41
C LEU A 85 -3.42 16.05 -2.78
N ASP A 86 -2.33 15.63 -2.15
CA ASP A 86 -2.00 14.22 -2.05
C ASP A 86 -2.91 13.59 -0.99
N THR A 87 -3.92 12.87 -1.44
CA THR A 87 -4.93 12.27 -0.57
C THR A 87 -4.41 11.14 0.31
N LYS A 88 -3.18 10.67 0.06
CA LYS A 88 -2.51 9.65 0.87
C LYS A 88 -1.76 10.26 2.04
N THR A 89 -1.06 11.38 1.84
CA THR A 89 -0.13 11.97 2.82
C THR A 89 -0.63 13.25 3.47
N GLY A 90 -1.60 13.93 2.83
CA GLY A 90 -2.07 15.25 3.28
C GLY A 90 -1.15 16.41 2.84
N MET A 91 -0.19 16.17 1.96
CA MET A 91 0.60 17.23 1.32
C MET A 91 -0.29 18.08 0.42
N ILE A 92 -0.05 19.40 0.40
CA ILE A 92 -0.87 20.35 -0.34
C ILE A 92 0.00 21.32 -1.11
N GLU A 93 -0.32 21.51 -2.37
CA GLU A 93 0.24 22.54 -3.23
C GLU A 93 -0.85 23.48 -3.70
N GLN A 94 -0.52 24.77 -3.84
CA GLN A 94 -1.32 25.74 -4.57
C GLN A 94 -0.83 25.74 -6.01
N VAL A 95 -1.72 25.46 -6.95
CA VAL A 95 -1.46 25.42 -8.39
C VAL A 95 -2.13 26.63 -9.03
N GLN A 96 -1.36 27.41 -9.74
CA GLN A 96 -1.87 28.52 -10.54
C GLN A 96 -1.70 28.19 -12.02
N TRP A 97 -2.77 28.30 -12.77
CA TRP A 97 -2.74 28.24 -14.22
C TRP A 97 -2.99 29.64 -14.82
N SER A 98 -2.57 29.86 -16.04
CA SER A 98 -2.74 31.11 -16.75
C SER A 98 -2.84 30.87 -18.25
N LEU A 99 -3.29 31.89 -18.99
CA LEU A 99 -3.17 31.91 -20.45
C LEU A 99 -1.75 32.29 -20.90
N ASP A 100 -0.94 32.77 -19.99
CA ASP A 100 0.46 33.13 -20.19
C ASP A 100 1.31 32.22 -19.28
N SER A 101 2.21 31.44 -19.90
CA SER A 101 3.05 30.46 -19.18
C SER A 101 3.95 31.06 -18.10
N ASP A 102 4.32 32.35 -18.24
CA ASP A 102 5.16 33.05 -17.26
C ASP A 102 4.43 33.24 -15.88
N ASN A 103 3.11 33.09 -15.89
CA ASN A 103 2.26 33.21 -14.72
C ASN A 103 1.72 31.87 -14.20
N GLU A 104 2.22 30.75 -14.76
CA GLU A 104 1.86 29.41 -14.27
C GLU A 104 2.86 28.91 -13.24
N GLY A 105 2.39 28.11 -12.28
CA GLY A 105 3.27 27.51 -11.29
C GLY A 105 2.57 26.78 -10.17
N SER A 106 3.38 26.07 -9.38
CA SER A 106 2.95 25.42 -8.17
C SER A 106 3.82 25.87 -7.00
N VAL A 107 3.19 26.10 -5.85
CA VAL A 107 3.86 26.46 -4.61
C VAL A 107 3.31 25.65 -3.44
N THR A 108 4.21 25.21 -2.57
CA THR A 108 3.87 24.35 -1.44
C THR A 108 3.14 25.12 -0.35
N ILE A 109 2.04 24.55 0.16
CA ILE A 109 1.35 24.96 1.39
C ILE A 109 1.74 24.04 2.54
N ASN A 110 1.76 22.72 2.29
CA ASN A 110 2.19 21.70 3.23
C ASN A 110 3.03 20.64 2.54
N SER A 111 4.28 20.50 2.98
CA SER A 111 5.21 19.47 2.52
C SER A 111 5.28 18.26 3.46
N ASP A 112 4.65 18.33 4.64
CA ASP A 112 4.75 17.29 5.64
C ASP A 112 3.79 16.14 5.35
N ASP A 113 4.27 14.90 5.52
CA ASP A 113 3.42 13.73 5.58
C ASP A 113 2.68 13.69 6.92
N LEU A 114 1.40 14.04 6.89
CA LEU A 114 0.54 14.12 8.08
C LEU A 114 0.16 12.74 8.65
N THR A 115 0.52 11.66 7.97
CA THR A 115 0.35 10.28 8.46
C THR A 115 1.51 9.82 9.35
N TYR A 116 2.62 10.56 9.34
CA TYR A 116 3.87 10.15 10.02
C TYR A 116 4.37 8.77 9.58
N GLY A 117 4.14 8.41 8.30
CA GLY A 117 4.50 7.11 7.73
C GLY A 117 3.48 5.99 7.97
N PHE A 118 2.38 6.26 8.67
CA PHE A 118 1.30 5.29 8.92
C PHE A 118 0.11 5.47 7.97
N GLY A 119 0.36 5.84 6.71
CA GLY A 119 -0.68 6.13 5.73
C GLY A 119 -1.56 4.92 5.41
N TYR A 120 -2.87 5.14 5.38
CA TYR A 120 -3.89 4.12 5.07
C TYR A 120 -4.20 3.99 3.57
N GLY A 121 -3.45 4.70 2.73
CA GLY A 121 -3.64 4.69 1.27
C GLY A 121 -4.30 5.96 0.73
N SER A 122 -4.46 5.99 -0.59
CA SER A 122 -5.10 7.11 -1.29
C SER A 122 -6.56 7.27 -0.88
N GLY A 123 -7.03 8.52 -0.84
CA GLY A 123 -8.38 8.85 -0.41
C GLY A 123 -8.54 9.05 1.11
N SER A 124 -7.46 8.93 1.91
CA SER A 124 -7.49 9.15 3.36
C SER A 124 -7.72 10.60 3.73
N PHE A 125 -7.17 11.53 2.97
CA PHE A 125 -7.33 12.97 3.20
C PHE A 125 -8.32 13.61 2.22
N GLU A 126 -9.02 14.63 2.69
CA GLU A 126 -9.97 15.41 1.88
C GLU A 126 -9.99 16.87 2.33
N LEU A 127 -10.10 17.79 1.35
CA LEU A 127 -10.26 19.23 1.59
C LEU A 127 -11.73 19.63 1.49
N TYR A 128 -12.19 20.43 2.43
CA TYR A 128 -13.51 21.05 2.43
C TYR A 128 -13.36 22.56 2.34
N PRO A 129 -13.95 23.23 1.35
CA PRO A 129 -13.96 24.68 1.27
C PRO A 129 -14.77 25.27 2.42
N THR A 130 -14.31 26.41 2.94
CA THR A 130 -15.08 27.21 3.89
C THR A 130 -15.80 28.35 3.15
N LYS A 131 -16.57 29.14 3.87
CA LYS A 131 -17.16 30.38 3.29
C LYS A 131 -16.12 31.50 3.06
N ASN A 132 -14.90 31.33 3.63
CA ASN A 132 -13.79 32.24 3.34
C ASN A 132 -13.04 31.71 2.14
N MET A 133 -12.95 32.47 1.06
CA MET A 133 -12.33 32.05 -0.21
C MET A 133 -10.90 31.56 -0.10
N TYR A 134 -10.16 31.98 0.92
CA TYR A 134 -8.75 31.62 1.14
C TYR A 134 -8.56 30.40 2.04
N GLN A 135 -9.65 29.82 2.58
CA GLN A 135 -9.55 28.85 3.66
C GLN A 135 -10.27 27.55 3.36
N PHE A 136 -9.64 26.45 3.77
CA PHE A 136 -10.16 25.10 3.69
C PHE A 136 -9.97 24.37 5.03
N ILE A 137 -10.77 23.33 5.24
CA ILE A 137 -10.55 22.35 6.30
C ILE A 137 -10.03 21.08 5.64
N LEU A 138 -8.84 20.65 6.01
CA LEU A 138 -8.34 19.32 5.68
C LEU A 138 -8.77 18.34 6.77
N ILE A 139 -9.28 17.19 6.37
CA ILE A 139 -9.61 16.09 7.28
C ILE A 139 -8.86 14.82 6.89
N ASP A 140 -8.30 14.14 7.87
CA ASP A 140 -7.94 12.74 7.79
C ASP A 140 -9.19 11.91 8.13
N LYS A 141 -9.76 11.25 7.13
CA LYS A 141 -11.00 10.46 7.27
C LYS A 141 -10.81 9.19 8.09
N THR A 142 -9.59 8.74 8.29
CA THR A 142 -9.27 7.54 9.07
C THR A 142 -9.17 7.83 10.56
N SER A 143 -8.52 8.93 10.93
CA SER A 143 -8.32 9.31 12.34
C SER A 143 -9.25 10.41 12.83
N GLY A 144 -9.98 11.07 11.91
CA GLY A 144 -10.82 12.23 12.19
C GLY A 144 -10.03 13.51 12.55
N LYS A 145 -8.72 13.49 12.39
CA LYS A 145 -7.87 14.66 12.60
C LYS A 145 -8.18 15.74 11.56
N LYS A 146 -8.09 17.00 11.97
CA LYS A 146 -8.46 18.16 11.14
C LYS A 146 -7.37 19.22 11.18
N TRP A 147 -7.25 19.94 10.08
CA TRP A 147 -6.34 21.07 9.96
C TRP A 147 -7.04 22.23 9.24
N HIS A 148 -6.73 23.42 9.69
CA HIS A 148 -7.07 24.64 9.01
C HIS A 148 -5.98 24.94 7.97
N VAL A 149 -6.36 25.09 6.73
CA VAL A 149 -5.49 25.34 5.58
C VAL A 149 -5.80 26.71 5.03
N GLN A 150 -4.80 27.54 4.81
CA GLN A 150 -4.93 28.81 4.12
C GLN A 150 -3.99 28.86 2.93
N TRP A 151 -4.54 29.27 1.81
CA TRP A 151 -3.79 29.59 0.60
C TRP A 151 -3.72 31.09 0.37
N GLY A 152 -2.78 31.54 -0.46
CA GLY A 152 -2.64 32.95 -0.80
C GLY A 152 -1.45 33.21 -1.71
N MET A 153 -1.42 34.39 -2.36
CA MET A 153 -0.36 34.74 -3.31
C MET A 153 0.99 34.95 -2.61
N GLU A 154 1.01 35.49 -1.43
CA GLU A 154 2.21 35.70 -0.63
C GLU A 154 2.54 34.46 0.21
N SER A 155 3.83 34.18 0.39
CA SER A 155 4.29 33.04 1.21
C SER A 155 3.79 33.10 2.66
N SER A 156 3.74 34.30 3.25
CA SER A 156 3.22 34.53 4.60
C SER A 156 1.72 34.23 4.76
N LYS A 157 1.00 34.11 3.64
CA LYS A 157 -0.43 33.80 3.60
C LYS A 157 -0.72 32.32 3.33
N ARG A 158 0.32 31.47 3.18
CA ARG A 158 0.18 30.04 2.97
C ARG A 158 0.61 29.29 4.22
N TRP A 159 -0.30 28.55 4.82
CA TRP A 159 -0.01 27.78 6.03
C TRP A 159 -1.07 26.70 6.30
N ILE A 160 -0.69 25.74 7.11
CA ILE A 160 -1.57 24.73 7.68
C ILE A 160 -1.41 24.71 9.20
N ARG A 161 -2.50 24.50 9.93
CA ARG A 161 -2.53 24.47 11.39
C ARG A 161 -3.50 23.42 11.90
N ARG A 162 -3.04 22.59 12.85
CA ARG A 162 -3.87 21.57 13.50
C ARG A 162 -5.05 22.22 14.25
N ILE A 163 -6.25 21.62 14.12
CA ILE A 163 -7.44 21.92 14.92
C ILE A 163 -7.60 20.82 15.97
N TYR A 164 -7.67 21.18 17.23
CA TYR A 164 -7.81 20.25 18.36
C TYR A 164 -9.23 20.17 18.88
#